data_9f749126e6aa4d7740f4fb851cfc2821
#
_entry.id   9f749126e6aa4d7740f4fb851cfc2821
#
_cell.length_a   1.000
_cell.length_b   1.000
_cell.length_c   1.000
_cell.angle_alpha   90.00
_cell.angle_beta   90.00
_cell.angle_gamma   90.00
#
_symmetry.space_group_name_H-M   'P 1'
#
loop_
_entity.id
_entity.type
_entity.pdbx_description
1 polymer ?
#
loop_
_entity_poly.entity_id
_entity_poly.type
_entity_poly.pdbx_seq_one_letter_code
_entity_poly.pdbx_strand_id
1 'polypeptide(L)'
;MGGCLIQDVAAIRSLQEQTDYYLKKFGYNDCVVTTVFHQWMGGFPQDESEAMGLISMSSTFAALSGATKMINKTPHESIGVPTKEANAQGVKASKLVVTLLEGQLFPECDRLTQEIEQIKKEVNCLMDWVYKVGNGDLAVGTVKAFEQGLIDVPFAPSKYNAGLILPARDNEGFIRILEFGKLGFNEEIKEFHKAKIAERAAFEGRPVSFQLTIDDIYAVSTGHLVGRPNNK
;
A
#
# COMPACT_ATOMS: atom_id res chain seq x y z
N MET A 1 3.63 3.53 -0.24
CA MET A 1 4.39 2.76 0.76
C MET A 1 3.48 2.34 1.90
N GLY A 2 3.48 1.06 2.23
CA GLY A 2 2.78 0.52 3.41
C GLY A 2 3.69 0.41 4.64
N GLY A 3 5.00 0.50 4.46
CA GLY A 3 6.02 0.43 5.51
C GLY A 3 6.63 -0.97 5.72
N CYS A 4 6.05 -2.02 5.15
CA CYS A 4 6.66 -3.34 5.13
C CYS A 4 7.41 -3.54 3.81
N LEU A 5 8.73 -3.69 3.85
CA LEU A 5 9.58 -3.76 2.65
C LEU A 5 9.11 -4.85 1.67
N ILE A 6 8.86 -6.07 2.16
CA ILE A 6 8.44 -7.19 1.29
C ILE A 6 7.12 -6.87 0.60
N GLN A 7 6.13 -6.37 1.34
CA GLN A 7 4.83 -6.05 0.76
C GLN A 7 4.90 -4.87 -0.20
N ASP A 8 5.68 -3.85 0.11
CA ASP A 8 5.84 -2.69 -0.77
C ASP A 8 6.52 -3.07 -2.09
N VAL A 9 7.54 -3.95 -2.06
CA VAL A 9 8.18 -4.50 -3.26
C VAL A 9 7.20 -5.38 -4.03
N ALA A 10 6.46 -6.26 -3.33
CA ALA A 10 5.44 -7.12 -3.94
C ALA A 10 4.37 -6.29 -4.65
N ALA A 11 3.89 -5.22 -4.02
CA ALA A 11 2.87 -4.35 -4.60
C ALA A 11 3.35 -3.69 -5.90
N ILE A 12 4.57 -3.12 -5.94
CA ILE A 12 5.10 -2.49 -7.16
C ILE A 12 5.26 -3.50 -8.29
N ARG A 13 5.85 -4.67 -8.00
CA ARG A 13 6.04 -5.72 -9.01
C ARG A 13 4.70 -6.28 -9.52
N SER A 14 3.78 -6.60 -8.60
CA SER A 14 2.45 -7.08 -8.97
C SER A 14 1.66 -6.09 -9.81
N LEU A 15 1.67 -4.80 -9.43
CA LEU A 15 0.97 -3.75 -10.17
C LEU A 15 1.53 -3.58 -11.60
N GLN A 16 2.84 -3.67 -11.77
CA GLN A 16 3.46 -3.61 -13.09
C GLN A 16 3.05 -4.80 -13.95
N GLU A 17 3.19 -6.02 -13.43
CA GLU A 17 2.85 -7.26 -14.13
C GLU A 17 1.36 -7.32 -14.48
N GLN A 18 0.49 -6.99 -13.53
CA GLN A 18 -0.96 -7.01 -13.74
C GLN A 18 -1.40 -5.94 -14.74
N THR A 19 -0.80 -4.75 -14.69
CA THR A 19 -1.11 -3.71 -15.66
C THR A 19 -0.72 -4.14 -17.08
N ASP A 20 0.47 -4.69 -17.26
CA ASP A 20 0.93 -5.22 -18.55
C ASP A 20 0.02 -6.37 -19.05
N TYR A 21 -0.32 -7.30 -18.16
CA TYR A 21 -1.24 -8.41 -18.46
C TYR A 21 -2.61 -7.91 -18.93
N TYR A 22 -3.24 -6.99 -18.21
CA TYR A 22 -4.56 -6.49 -18.58
C TYR A 22 -4.54 -5.61 -19.83
N LEU A 23 -3.51 -4.79 -20.04
CA LEU A 23 -3.33 -4.06 -21.29
C LEU A 23 -3.30 -5.00 -22.49
N LYS A 24 -2.47 -6.04 -22.44
CA LYS A 24 -2.39 -7.05 -23.50
C LYS A 24 -3.70 -7.80 -23.69
N LYS A 25 -4.36 -8.19 -22.61
CA LYS A 25 -5.67 -8.86 -22.62
C LYS A 25 -6.75 -8.05 -23.33
N PHE A 26 -6.68 -6.72 -23.24
CA PHE A 26 -7.61 -5.80 -23.91
C PHE A 26 -7.11 -5.26 -25.26
N GLY A 27 -6.02 -5.82 -25.80
CA GLY A 27 -5.53 -5.52 -27.13
C GLY A 27 -4.52 -4.39 -27.24
N TYR A 28 -4.06 -3.81 -26.12
CA TYR A 28 -3.03 -2.77 -26.07
C TYR A 28 -1.64 -3.41 -25.96
N ASN A 29 -1.04 -3.80 -27.09
CA ASN A 29 0.21 -4.58 -27.11
C ASN A 29 1.49 -3.74 -27.16
N ASP A 30 1.38 -2.45 -27.42
CA ASP A 30 2.49 -1.52 -27.63
C ASP A 30 2.68 -0.50 -26.48
N CYS A 31 2.03 -0.73 -25.35
CA CYS A 31 2.13 0.13 -24.19
C CYS A 31 3.40 -0.15 -23.36
N VAL A 32 4.04 0.90 -22.90
CA VAL A 32 5.13 0.83 -21.92
C VAL A 32 4.56 1.10 -20.52
N VAL A 33 4.64 0.11 -19.65
CA VAL A 33 4.18 0.22 -18.26
C VAL A 33 5.32 0.73 -17.39
N THR A 34 5.08 1.81 -16.69
CA THR A 34 5.99 2.36 -15.68
C THR A 34 5.30 2.45 -14.32
N THR A 35 6.07 2.31 -13.25
CA THR A 35 5.56 2.33 -11.88
C THR A 35 5.92 3.62 -11.17
N VAL A 36 5.04 4.06 -10.27
CA VAL A 36 5.26 5.20 -9.39
C VAL A 36 5.15 4.73 -7.94
N PHE A 37 6.24 4.84 -7.20
CA PHE A 37 6.26 4.57 -5.77
C PHE A 37 5.89 5.85 -5.01
N HIS A 38 4.82 5.82 -4.25
CA HIS A 38 4.45 6.93 -3.38
C HIS A 38 5.03 6.69 -1.98
N GLN A 39 5.84 7.61 -1.46
CA GLN A 39 6.33 7.55 -0.09
C GLN A 39 5.18 7.52 0.92
N TRP A 40 5.48 7.27 2.20
CA TRP A 40 4.48 7.16 3.27
C TRP A 40 3.48 8.33 3.26
N MET A 41 2.18 8.04 3.32
CA MET A 41 1.10 9.04 3.29
C MET A 41 0.30 9.13 4.59
N GLY A 42 0.61 8.29 5.57
CA GLY A 42 -0.01 8.34 6.90
C GLY A 42 0.61 9.41 7.80
N GLY A 43 0.39 9.29 9.10
CA GLY A 43 0.98 10.20 10.07
C GLY A 43 2.50 10.26 10.01
N PHE A 44 3.07 11.45 9.94
CA PHE A 44 4.50 11.71 9.98
C PHE A 44 4.96 12.05 11.40
N PRO A 45 6.21 11.71 11.78
CA PRO A 45 6.84 12.25 12.98
C PRO A 45 6.85 13.78 12.96
N GLN A 46 6.75 14.39 14.14
CA GLN A 46 6.85 15.85 14.28
C GLN A 46 8.31 16.35 14.24
N ASP A 47 9.24 15.50 14.68
CA ASP A 47 10.67 15.80 14.58
C ASP A 47 11.15 15.66 13.14
N GLU A 48 11.83 16.69 12.62
CA GLU A 48 12.31 16.71 11.24
C GLU A 48 13.35 15.63 10.95
N SER A 49 14.16 15.23 11.93
CA SER A 49 15.17 14.19 11.76
C SER A 49 14.51 12.82 11.63
N GLU A 50 13.47 12.55 12.43
CA GLU A 50 12.68 11.33 12.33
C GLU A 50 11.88 11.29 11.00
N ALA A 51 11.30 12.42 10.59
CA ALA A 51 10.63 12.57 9.31
C ALA A 51 11.59 12.29 8.13
N MET A 52 12.83 12.79 8.20
CA MET A 52 13.88 12.51 7.20
C MET A 52 14.31 11.04 7.23
N GLY A 53 14.32 10.39 8.38
CA GLY A 53 14.53 8.95 8.53
C GLY A 53 13.46 8.15 7.77
N LEU A 54 12.19 8.51 7.93
CA LEU A 54 11.05 7.88 7.24
C LEU A 54 11.11 8.11 5.71
N ILE A 55 11.49 9.30 5.26
CA ILE A 55 11.72 9.63 3.84
C ILE A 55 12.85 8.77 3.26
N SER A 56 13.95 8.62 3.98
CA SER A 56 15.11 7.81 3.56
C SER A 56 14.74 6.32 3.47
N MET A 57 14.01 5.80 4.46
CA MET A 57 13.50 4.43 4.43
C MET A 57 12.55 4.21 3.23
N SER A 58 11.63 5.14 2.98
CA SER A 58 10.72 5.09 1.84
C SER A 58 11.47 5.10 0.50
N SER A 59 12.55 5.88 0.41
CA SER A 59 13.41 5.95 -0.79
C SER A 59 14.17 4.65 -1.02
N THR A 60 14.60 3.99 0.06
CA THR A 60 15.21 2.64 -0.01
C THR A 60 14.23 1.62 -0.58
N PHE A 61 12.98 1.63 -0.11
CA PHE A 61 11.95 0.71 -0.61
C PHE A 61 11.63 0.97 -2.08
N ALA A 62 11.53 2.24 -2.48
CA ALA A 62 11.34 2.61 -3.88
C ALA A 62 12.48 2.11 -4.78
N ALA A 63 13.72 2.31 -4.38
CA ALA A 63 14.89 1.85 -5.13
C ALA A 63 14.91 0.31 -5.25
N LEU A 64 14.75 -0.41 -4.14
CA LEU A 64 14.79 -1.87 -4.11
C LEU A 64 13.59 -2.53 -4.81
N SER A 65 12.46 -1.83 -4.95
CA SER A 65 11.29 -2.33 -5.70
C SER A 65 11.47 -2.26 -7.23
N GLY A 66 12.42 -1.48 -7.71
CA GLY A 66 12.60 -1.19 -9.14
C GLY A 66 11.60 -0.18 -9.70
N ALA A 67 10.96 0.63 -8.86
CA ALA A 67 10.01 1.65 -9.31
C ALA A 67 10.67 2.68 -10.24
N THR A 68 9.96 3.06 -11.31
CA THR A 68 10.47 4.00 -12.31
C THR A 68 10.51 5.44 -11.81
N LYS A 69 9.54 5.80 -10.97
CA LYS A 69 9.39 7.15 -10.40
C LYS A 69 9.03 7.06 -8.93
N MET A 70 9.29 8.14 -8.21
CA MET A 70 8.89 8.26 -6.80
C MET A 70 8.25 9.62 -6.55
N ILE A 71 7.15 9.65 -5.80
CA ILE A 71 6.55 10.86 -5.24
C ILE A 71 7.18 11.08 -3.88
N ASN A 72 7.94 12.18 -3.76
CA ASN A 72 8.66 12.52 -2.55
C ASN A 72 7.78 13.24 -1.53
N LYS A 73 8.04 12.93 -0.28
CA LYS A 73 7.56 13.66 0.88
C LYS A 73 8.62 14.63 1.40
N THR A 74 8.22 15.47 2.35
CA THR A 74 9.09 16.48 2.96
C THR A 74 9.12 16.32 4.48
N PRO A 75 10.14 16.82 5.19
CA PRO A 75 10.15 16.77 6.65
C PRO A 75 9.01 17.60 7.30
N HIS A 76 8.30 18.43 6.53
CA HIS A 76 7.19 19.25 7.02
C HIS A 76 5.80 18.61 6.86
N GLU A 77 5.70 17.29 6.53
CA GLU A 77 4.41 16.62 6.32
C GLU A 77 3.47 16.68 7.53
N SER A 78 4.02 16.67 8.76
CA SER A 78 3.22 16.82 9.99
C SER A 78 2.90 18.27 10.37
N ILE A 79 3.55 19.24 9.75
CA ILE A 79 3.47 20.66 10.12
C ILE A 79 2.47 21.43 9.23
N GLY A 80 2.31 20.97 7.97
CA GLY A 80 1.39 21.61 7.01
C GLY A 80 2.04 21.84 5.64
N VAL A 81 1.86 23.05 5.07
CA VAL A 81 2.44 23.37 3.77
C VAL A 81 3.96 23.49 3.87
N PRO A 82 4.72 22.67 3.14
CA PRO A 82 6.17 22.65 3.25
C PRO A 82 6.81 23.90 2.64
N THR A 83 7.92 24.36 3.22
CA THR A 83 8.75 25.41 2.64
C THR A 83 9.50 24.89 1.40
N LYS A 84 10.04 25.81 0.61
CA LYS A 84 10.90 25.48 -0.53
C LYS A 84 12.15 24.70 -0.09
N GLU A 85 12.71 25.09 1.06
CA GLU A 85 13.90 24.46 1.65
C GLU A 85 13.60 23.05 2.12
N ALA A 86 12.48 22.80 2.81
CA ALA A 86 12.04 21.48 3.23
C ALA A 86 11.80 20.53 2.03
N ASN A 87 11.16 21.04 0.95
CA ASN A 87 11.03 20.29 -0.29
C ASN A 87 12.39 19.89 -0.86
N ALA A 88 13.33 20.84 -0.91
CA ALA A 88 14.69 20.59 -1.42
C ALA A 88 15.45 19.57 -0.56
N GLN A 89 15.27 19.58 0.77
CA GLN A 89 15.90 18.62 1.68
C GLN A 89 15.36 17.20 1.44
N GLY A 90 14.05 17.01 1.35
CA GLY A 90 13.44 15.71 1.08
C GLY A 90 13.91 15.11 -0.26
N VAL A 91 13.92 15.92 -1.33
CA VAL A 91 14.40 15.49 -2.65
C VAL A 91 15.90 15.15 -2.64
N LYS A 92 16.74 15.94 -1.95
CA LYS A 92 18.19 15.67 -1.86
C LYS A 92 18.50 14.37 -1.11
N ALA A 93 17.80 14.11 0.01
CA ALA A 93 17.95 12.87 0.76
C ALA A 93 17.52 11.66 -0.07
N SER A 94 16.36 11.75 -0.71
CA SER A 94 15.86 10.69 -1.59
C SER A 94 16.80 10.41 -2.74
N LYS A 95 17.31 11.46 -3.40
CA LYS A 95 18.29 11.32 -4.49
C LYS A 95 19.55 10.59 -4.03
N LEU A 96 20.10 10.96 -2.86
CA LEU A 96 21.28 10.29 -2.30
C LEU A 96 21.04 8.79 -2.12
N VAL A 97 19.92 8.42 -1.48
CA VAL A 97 19.57 7.01 -1.22
C VAL A 97 19.40 6.23 -2.50
N VAL A 98 18.62 6.76 -3.46
CA VAL A 98 18.39 6.09 -4.76
C VAL A 98 19.70 5.91 -5.53
N THR A 99 20.58 6.93 -5.53
CA THR A 99 21.90 6.83 -6.20
C THR A 99 22.81 5.78 -5.54
N LEU A 100 22.80 5.70 -4.20
CA LEU A 100 23.59 4.68 -3.48
C LEU A 100 23.11 3.25 -3.75
N LEU A 101 21.82 3.09 -4.05
CA LEU A 101 21.19 1.79 -4.31
C LEU A 101 21.03 1.51 -5.82
N GLU A 102 21.62 2.31 -6.69
CA GLU A 102 21.55 2.11 -8.14
C GLU A 102 21.99 0.70 -8.54
N GLY A 103 21.16 0.02 -9.33
CA GLY A 103 21.42 -1.34 -9.77
C GLY A 103 21.15 -2.43 -8.71
N GLN A 104 20.73 -2.07 -7.51
CA GLN A 104 20.34 -3.02 -6.47
C GLN A 104 18.82 -3.23 -6.48
N LEU A 105 18.41 -4.50 -6.40
CA LEU A 105 16.99 -4.88 -6.30
C LEU A 105 16.81 -5.78 -5.09
N PHE A 106 15.61 -5.76 -4.52
CA PHE A 106 15.25 -6.72 -3.49
C PHE A 106 15.30 -8.14 -4.07
N PRO A 107 16.04 -9.07 -3.44
CA PRO A 107 16.21 -10.43 -3.98
C PRO A 107 14.90 -11.21 -3.92
N GLU A 108 14.78 -12.19 -4.83
CA GLU A 108 13.67 -13.12 -4.79
C GLU A 108 13.74 -13.98 -3.52
N CYS A 109 12.59 -14.19 -2.89
CA CYS A 109 12.43 -15.10 -1.76
C CYS A 109 10.98 -15.59 -1.66
N ASP A 110 10.77 -16.71 -0.96
CA ASP A 110 9.45 -17.34 -0.86
C ASP A 110 8.37 -16.38 -0.33
N ARG A 111 8.70 -15.58 0.67
CA ARG A 111 7.74 -14.61 1.23
C ARG A 111 7.32 -13.52 0.22
N LEU A 112 8.27 -13.04 -0.59
CA LEU A 112 7.98 -12.08 -1.65
C LEU A 112 7.07 -12.71 -2.71
N THR A 113 7.41 -13.92 -3.15
CA THR A 113 6.61 -14.65 -4.15
C THR A 113 5.19 -14.90 -3.65
N GLN A 114 5.03 -15.36 -2.41
CA GLN A 114 3.71 -15.59 -1.80
C GLN A 114 2.87 -14.31 -1.72
N GLU A 115 3.47 -13.19 -1.35
CA GLU A 115 2.75 -11.90 -1.28
C GLU A 115 2.39 -11.37 -2.68
N ILE A 116 3.27 -11.53 -3.67
CA ILE A 116 2.97 -11.23 -5.09
C ILE A 116 1.75 -12.01 -5.56
N GLU A 117 1.71 -13.32 -5.33
CA GLU A 117 0.60 -14.16 -5.75
C GLU A 117 -0.71 -13.81 -5.01
N GLN A 118 -0.62 -13.46 -3.72
CA GLN A 118 -1.79 -12.99 -2.97
C GLN A 118 -2.34 -11.68 -3.55
N ILE A 119 -1.50 -10.68 -3.82
CA ILE A 119 -1.91 -9.41 -4.43
C ILE A 119 -2.52 -9.64 -5.82
N LYS A 120 -1.94 -10.53 -6.63
CA LYS A 120 -2.50 -10.88 -7.94
C LYS A 120 -3.90 -11.49 -7.84
N LYS A 121 -4.14 -12.39 -6.88
CA LYS A 121 -5.48 -12.95 -6.63
C LYS A 121 -6.50 -11.86 -6.30
N GLU A 122 -6.13 -10.94 -5.43
CA GLU A 122 -6.97 -9.80 -5.02
C GLU A 122 -7.30 -8.89 -6.20
N VAL A 123 -6.28 -8.49 -6.97
CA VAL A 123 -6.45 -7.64 -8.17
C VAL A 123 -7.33 -8.33 -9.20
N ASN A 124 -7.08 -9.61 -9.50
CA ASN A 124 -7.90 -10.36 -10.47
C ASN A 124 -9.36 -10.41 -10.04
N CYS A 125 -9.62 -10.69 -8.76
CA CYS A 125 -10.98 -10.74 -8.22
C CYS A 125 -11.72 -9.40 -8.38
N LEU A 126 -11.04 -8.28 -8.09
CA LEU A 126 -11.61 -6.95 -8.27
C LEU A 126 -11.82 -6.58 -9.75
N MET A 127 -10.86 -6.91 -10.61
CA MET A 127 -10.95 -6.65 -12.05
C MET A 127 -12.08 -7.44 -12.72
N ASP A 128 -12.33 -8.67 -12.28
CA ASP A 128 -13.46 -9.47 -12.76
C ASP A 128 -14.80 -8.79 -12.43
N TRP A 129 -14.93 -8.19 -11.24
CA TRP A 129 -16.12 -7.41 -10.89
C TRP A 129 -16.24 -6.15 -11.72
N VAL A 130 -15.15 -5.38 -11.90
CA VAL A 130 -15.16 -4.18 -12.76
C VAL A 130 -15.63 -4.52 -14.17
N TYR A 131 -15.06 -5.57 -14.76
CA TYR A 131 -15.44 -6.03 -16.10
C TYR A 131 -16.91 -6.45 -16.18
N LYS A 132 -17.37 -7.20 -15.17
CA LYS A 132 -18.76 -7.70 -15.09
C LYS A 132 -19.77 -6.56 -14.96
N VAL A 133 -19.60 -5.63 -14.02
CA VAL A 133 -20.57 -4.54 -13.80
C VAL A 133 -20.53 -3.50 -14.91
N GLY A 134 -19.42 -3.40 -15.63
CA GLY A 134 -19.25 -2.57 -16.82
C GLY A 134 -19.78 -3.18 -18.11
N ASN A 135 -20.25 -4.45 -18.11
CA ASN A 135 -20.59 -5.19 -19.31
C ASN A 135 -19.46 -5.18 -20.36
N GLY A 136 -18.22 -5.34 -19.90
CA GLY A 136 -17.03 -5.32 -20.75
C GLY A 136 -16.38 -3.95 -20.95
N ASP A 137 -17.03 -2.86 -20.57
CA ASP A 137 -16.44 -1.52 -20.57
C ASP A 137 -15.79 -1.21 -19.22
N LEU A 138 -14.46 -1.08 -19.20
CA LEU A 138 -13.71 -0.86 -17.97
C LEU A 138 -13.93 0.51 -17.36
N ALA A 139 -14.14 1.56 -18.17
CA ALA A 139 -14.37 2.90 -17.66
C ALA A 139 -15.73 2.97 -16.94
N VAL A 140 -16.78 2.47 -17.59
CA VAL A 140 -18.11 2.33 -16.98
C VAL A 140 -18.06 1.39 -15.78
N GLY A 141 -17.36 0.28 -15.89
CA GLY A 141 -17.19 -0.70 -14.83
C GLY A 141 -16.52 -0.13 -13.58
N THR A 142 -15.48 0.67 -13.74
CA THR A 142 -14.80 1.34 -12.61
C THR A 142 -15.75 2.27 -11.86
N VAL A 143 -16.49 3.12 -12.58
CA VAL A 143 -17.47 4.03 -11.95
C VAL A 143 -18.52 3.24 -11.18
N LYS A 144 -19.15 2.24 -11.80
CA LYS A 144 -20.16 1.39 -11.15
C LYS A 144 -19.60 0.60 -9.96
N ALA A 145 -18.36 0.11 -10.05
CA ALA A 145 -17.76 -0.63 -8.97
C ALA A 145 -17.54 0.26 -7.73
N PHE A 146 -17.12 1.52 -7.91
CA PHE A 146 -17.07 2.49 -6.80
C PHE A 146 -18.46 2.83 -6.25
N GLU A 147 -19.45 3.10 -7.11
CA GLU A 147 -20.83 3.37 -6.68
C GLU A 147 -21.44 2.24 -5.86
N GLN A 148 -21.09 0.98 -6.19
CA GLN A 148 -21.58 -0.21 -5.50
C GLN A 148 -20.72 -0.59 -4.28
N GLY A 149 -19.54 0.00 -4.12
CA GLY A 149 -18.56 -0.31 -3.10
C GLY A 149 -17.80 -1.63 -3.35
N LEU A 150 -17.86 -2.16 -4.58
CA LEU A 150 -17.08 -3.36 -4.99
C LEU A 150 -15.59 -3.07 -5.09
N ILE A 151 -15.23 -1.80 -5.31
CA ILE A 151 -13.91 -1.22 -5.10
C ILE A 151 -14.06 -0.13 -4.06
N ASP A 152 -13.15 -0.07 -3.11
CA ASP A 152 -13.12 0.94 -2.08
C ASP A 152 -11.67 1.23 -1.71
N VAL A 153 -11.36 2.44 -1.27
CA VAL A 153 -10.01 2.86 -0.90
C VAL A 153 -10.02 3.33 0.55
N PRO A 154 -9.27 2.66 1.44
CA PRO A 154 -9.26 3.01 2.84
C PRO A 154 -8.76 4.45 3.04
N PHE A 155 -9.47 5.19 3.90
CA PHE A 155 -9.14 6.57 4.27
C PHE A 155 -9.13 7.60 3.13
N ALA A 156 -9.63 7.26 1.94
CA ALA A 156 -9.72 8.22 0.84
C ALA A 156 -10.81 9.28 1.11
N PRO A 157 -10.49 10.59 1.05
CA PRO A 157 -11.43 11.66 1.39
C PRO A 157 -12.42 11.99 0.25
N SER A 158 -12.56 11.13 -0.75
CA SER A 158 -13.45 11.34 -1.88
C SER A 158 -14.90 11.01 -1.53
N LYS A 159 -15.84 11.89 -1.88
CA LYS A 159 -17.27 11.64 -1.74
C LYS A 159 -17.80 10.48 -2.60
N TYR A 160 -17.03 10.05 -3.58
CA TYR A 160 -17.37 8.92 -4.47
C TYR A 160 -16.81 7.58 -3.98
N ASN A 161 -16.03 7.60 -2.91
CA ASN A 161 -15.50 6.42 -2.26
C ASN A 161 -16.43 5.99 -1.12
N ALA A 162 -16.75 4.72 -1.01
CA ALA A 162 -17.67 4.23 0.02
C ALA A 162 -17.08 4.35 1.43
N GLY A 163 -15.77 4.17 1.58
CA GLY A 163 -15.05 4.30 2.85
C GLY A 163 -15.46 3.25 3.89
N LEU A 164 -15.88 2.07 3.42
CA LEU A 164 -16.38 0.98 4.28
C LEU A 164 -15.32 -0.05 4.64
N ILE A 165 -14.17 -0.04 3.94
CA ILE A 165 -13.09 -0.97 4.24
C ILE A 165 -12.19 -0.40 5.33
N LEU A 166 -11.75 -1.28 6.22
CA LEU A 166 -10.77 -0.94 7.25
C LEU A 166 -9.58 -1.88 7.15
N PRO A 167 -8.36 -1.35 6.99
CA PRO A 167 -7.15 -2.16 7.06
C PRO A 167 -6.66 -2.29 8.51
N ALA A 168 -5.94 -3.36 8.77
CA ALA A 168 -5.05 -3.49 9.92
C ALA A 168 -3.79 -4.24 9.48
N ARG A 169 -2.72 -4.19 10.26
CA ARG A 169 -1.53 -4.98 9.96
C ARG A 169 -1.65 -6.37 10.54
N ASP A 170 -1.04 -7.34 9.88
CA ASP A 170 -0.82 -8.65 10.46
C ASP A 170 0.39 -8.63 11.43
N ASN A 171 0.73 -9.78 11.97
CA ASN A 171 1.79 -9.89 12.97
C ASN A 171 3.19 -9.56 12.40
N GLU A 172 3.36 -9.65 11.09
CA GLU A 172 4.59 -9.35 10.37
C GLU A 172 4.64 -7.92 9.80
N GLY A 173 3.57 -7.15 9.97
CA GLY A 173 3.44 -5.78 9.52
C GLY A 173 2.86 -5.61 8.12
N PHE A 174 2.40 -6.68 7.48
CA PHE A 174 1.69 -6.59 6.19
C PHE A 174 0.30 -6.03 6.41
N ILE A 175 -0.15 -5.17 5.51
CA ILE A 175 -1.49 -4.62 5.55
C ILE A 175 -2.47 -5.69 5.08
N ARG A 176 -3.50 -5.94 5.89
CA ARG A 176 -4.59 -6.87 5.63
C ARG A 176 -5.92 -6.13 5.77
N ILE A 177 -6.99 -6.70 5.28
CA ILE A 177 -8.33 -6.11 5.40
C ILE A 177 -9.01 -6.67 6.66
N LEU A 178 -9.33 -5.77 7.58
CA LEU A 178 -10.08 -6.07 8.82
C LEU A 178 -11.58 -6.06 8.56
N GLU A 179 -12.08 -5.02 7.90
CA GLU A 179 -13.48 -4.88 7.50
C GLU A 179 -13.56 -4.76 5.98
N PHE A 180 -14.28 -5.67 5.35
CA PHE A 180 -14.31 -5.77 3.88
C PHE A 180 -15.33 -4.84 3.21
N GLY A 181 -16.25 -4.24 3.98
CA GLY A 181 -17.33 -3.46 3.39
C GLY A 181 -18.11 -4.30 2.36
N LYS A 182 -18.12 -3.83 1.13
CA LYS A 182 -18.74 -4.51 -0.02
C LYS A 182 -17.72 -4.96 -1.06
N LEU A 183 -16.42 -5.01 -0.72
CA LEU A 183 -15.39 -5.46 -1.67
C LEU A 183 -15.77 -6.78 -2.32
N GLY A 184 -15.55 -6.85 -3.64
CA GLY A 184 -15.87 -8.01 -4.45
C GLY A 184 -14.98 -9.24 -4.23
N PHE A 185 -14.33 -9.38 -3.08
CA PHE A 185 -13.48 -10.52 -2.76
C PHE A 185 -14.30 -11.80 -2.57
N ASN A 186 -13.74 -12.91 -3.04
CA ASN A 186 -14.26 -14.25 -2.75
C ASN A 186 -13.93 -14.67 -1.31
N GLU A 187 -14.54 -15.77 -0.84
CA GLU A 187 -14.35 -16.23 0.54
C GLU A 187 -12.91 -16.68 0.83
N GLU A 188 -12.19 -17.27 -0.14
CA GLU A 188 -10.78 -17.67 0.03
C GLU A 188 -9.92 -16.47 0.42
N ILE A 189 -10.05 -15.35 -0.31
CA ILE A 189 -9.30 -14.11 -0.04
C ILE A 189 -9.70 -13.54 1.33
N LYS A 190 -10.99 -13.49 1.64
CA LYS A 190 -11.47 -12.97 2.92
C LYS A 190 -10.95 -13.78 4.11
N GLU A 191 -11.02 -15.11 4.03
CA GLU A 191 -10.52 -15.99 5.09
C GLU A 191 -9.01 -15.87 5.28
N PHE A 192 -8.24 -15.69 4.21
CA PHE A 192 -6.81 -15.40 4.32
C PHE A 192 -6.54 -14.14 5.18
N HIS A 193 -7.20 -13.02 4.89
CA HIS A 193 -7.02 -11.78 5.65
C HIS A 193 -7.47 -11.94 7.11
N LYS A 194 -8.64 -12.55 7.33
CA LYS A 194 -9.16 -12.81 8.68
C LYS A 194 -8.20 -13.66 9.51
N ALA A 195 -7.65 -14.73 8.92
CA ALA A 195 -6.70 -15.60 9.59
C ALA A 195 -5.45 -14.83 10.03
N LYS A 196 -4.88 -14.00 9.14
CA LYS A 196 -3.69 -13.19 9.44
C LYS A 196 -3.91 -12.17 10.55
N ILE A 197 -5.06 -11.54 10.58
CA ILE A 197 -5.43 -10.60 11.65
C ILE A 197 -5.72 -11.34 12.96
N ALA A 198 -6.36 -12.51 12.90
CA ALA A 198 -6.60 -13.34 14.08
C ALA A 198 -5.29 -13.85 14.70
N GLU A 199 -4.30 -14.25 13.89
CA GLU A 199 -2.95 -14.61 14.35
C GLU A 199 -2.32 -13.48 15.17
N ARG A 200 -2.42 -12.22 14.67
CA ARG A 200 -1.93 -11.05 15.40
C ARG A 200 -2.68 -10.83 16.72
N ALA A 201 -3.99 -10.85 16.67
CA ALA A 201 -4.82 -10.63 17.86
C ALA A 201 -4.51 -11.66 18.96
N ALA A 202 -4.35 -12.93 18.57
CA ALA A 202 -3.95 -14.00 19.47
C ALA A 202 -2.54 -13.78 20.06
N PHE A 203 -1.57 -13.38 19.23
CA PHE A 203 -0.22 -13.06 19.69
C PHE A 203 -0.20 -11.90 20.70
N GLU A 204 -1.07 -10.90 20.51
CA GLU A 204 -1.19 -9.72 21.38
C GLU A 204 -2.12 -9.97 22.60
N GLY A 205 -2.78 -11.13 22.67
CA GLY A 205 -3.70 -11.48 23.78
C GLY A 205 -4.94 -10.58 23.83
N ARG A 206 -5.42 -10.07 22.70
CA ARG A 206 -6.59 -9.20 22.60
C ARG A 206 -7.55 -9.62 21.48
N PRO A 207 -8.82 -9.19 21.53
CA PRO A 207 -9.78 -9.50 20.47
C PRO A 207 -9.46 -8.76 19.18
N VAL A 208 -9.87 -9.35 18.05
CA VAL A 208 -9.96 -8.65 16.77
C VAL A 208 -10.97 -7.52 16.90
N SER A 209 -10.55 -6.28 16.66
CA SER A 209 -11.41 -5.09 16.80
C SER A 209 -10.86 -3.91 16.00
N PHE A 210 -11.67 -2.88 15.84
CA PHE A 210 -11.28 -1.60 15.24
C PHE A 210 -10.04 -0.96 15.89
N GLN A 211 -9.76 -1.27 17.16
CA GLN A 211 -8.58 -0.76 17.85
C GLN A 211 -7.28 -1.14 17.16
N LEU A 212 -7.22 -2.29 16.45
CA LEU A 212 -6.05 -2.68 15.64
C LEU A 212 -5.73 -1.64 14.56
N THR A 213 -6.75 -1.15 13.86
CA THR A 213 -6.61 -0.09 12.86
C THR A 213 -6.10 1.21 13.48
N ILE A 214 -6.69 1.63 14.61
CA ILE A 214 -6.29 2.87 15.31
C ILE A 214 -4.83 2.80 15.73
N ASP A 215 -4.41 1.70 16.34
CA ASP A 215 -3.04 1.50 16.79
C ASP A 215 -2.05 1.57 15.60
N ASP A 216 -2.40 0.97 14.46
CA ASP A 216 -1.56 0.97 13.28
C ASP A 216 -1.44 2.34 12.59
N ILE A 217 -2.49 3.15 12.62
CA ILE A 217 -2.47 4.51 12.05
C ILE A 217 -1.39 5.37 12.71
N TYR A 218 -1.22 5.25 14.03
CA TYR A 218 -0.27 6.04 14.80
C TYR A 218 1.11 5.39 14.93
N ALA A 219 1.25 4.10 14.62
CA ALA A 219 2.47 3.35 14.87
C ALA A 219 3.69 3.93 14.14
N VAL A 220 3.56 4.21 12.84
CA VAL A 220 4.71 4.64 12.01
C VAL A 220 5.25 6.00 12.47
N SER A 221 4.40 6.94 12.87
CA SER A 221 4.82 8.23 13.39
C SER A 221 5.57 8.15 14.74
N THR A 222 5.50 7.01 15.40
CA THR A 222 6.20 6.73 16.67
C THR A 222 7.29 5.67 16.52
N GLY A 223 7.73 5.40 15.28
CA GLY A 223 8.83 4.50 14.99
C GLY A 223 8.51 3.01 15.01
N HIS A 224 7.22 2.64 14.97
CA HIS A 224 6.78 1.24 14.98
C HIS A 224 6.05 0.88 13.69
N LEU A 225 6.32 -0.28 13.12
CA LEU A 225 5.57 -0.74 11.94
C LEU A 225 4.17 -1.24 12.34
N VAL A 226 4.06 -1.96 13.44
CA VAL A 226 2.81 -2.53 13.95
C VAL A 226 2.45 -1.83 15.27
N GLY A 227 1.26 -1.28 15.35
CA GLY A 227 0.73 -0.68 16.58
C GLY A 227 0.37 -1.75 17.61
N ARG A 228 1.13 -1.83 18.69
CA ARG A 228 0.91 -2.81 19.76
C ARG A 228 0.52 -2.11 21.07
N PRO A 229 -0.19 -2.77 21.99
CA PRO A 229 -0.67 -2.15 23.23
C PRO A 229 0.42 -1.49 24.08
N ASN A 230 1.66 -1.95 23.98
CA ASN A 230 2.80 -1.47 24.77
C ASN A 230 3.78 -0.58 24.00
N ASN A 231 3.44 -0.18 22.78
CA ASN A 231 4.22 0.78 21.99
C ASN A 231 3.88 2.22 22.46
N LYS A 232 4.43 2.64 23.61
CA LYS A 232 4.29 3.99 24.12
C LYS A 232 5.65 4.67 24.18
#